data_a02d7c7024b5add23f76e62d02f5f09a
#
_entry.id   a02d7c7024b5add23f76e62d02f5f09a
#
_cell.length_a   1.000
_cell.length_b   1.000
_cell.length_c   1.000
_cell.angle_alpha   90.00
_cell.angle_beta   90.00
_cell.angle_gamma   90.00
#
_symmetry.space_group_name_H-M   'P 1'
#
loop_
_entity.id
_entity.type
_entity.pdbx_description
1 polymer ?
#
loop_
_entity_poly.entity_id
_entity_poly.type
_entity_poly.pdbx_seq_one_letter_code
_entity_poly.pdbx_strand_id
1 'polypeptide(L)'
;MSGAVATLAPSRAPLRHSGADKPLLRFITCGSVDDGKSTLIGRLLYDADLAADDMLATLESDSRKHGTQGEELDFALLVDGLAAEREQGITIDVAYRYFATDKRKFIVADTPGHEQYTRNMAVGASTADVAILLVDARKGILPQTRRHSVITSMFGVRHVVVAVNKMDLVDYSEEVFRKIEQDFRDFAKHLRFTSIYVAPMVAKDGDNLVHGSTKMPWHKGPPLLTYLEGVAVEDTTRIAPFRYPVQWVNRPNLDFRGFSGFISGGNIRPGDIVRILPAGRDTRVARVVTYDGDLESGVSGQSVTLTLAEEIDVSRGDMLCSPVSPAKVGDRLEAQVLWLVREPLVVDKTYLLKIGAKITAATISTVNARIEIETGLAAPLEPGATLQFNEIGEASLSLETMIACDPFIDNRETGGFILIDRITNETAAVGMVKTVASSLGRSAPTLTDLSYASMEGVAAPAAANAPATISLGKTLAFAAAGGVATFGVVAAFGQNASLAAQIALAETGALAVLHYVFEKFWRAPQTPAAPTDETPPFTGEGL
;
A
#
# COMPACT_ATOMS: atom_id res chain seq x y z
N MET A 1 12.54 41.32 -45.39
CA MET A 1 12.16 41.71 -44.00
C MET A 1 12.06 40.39 -43.21
N SER A 2 13.13 40.08 -42.49
CA SER A 2 13.27 38.89 -41.70
C SER A 2 12.87 39.19 -40.26
N GLY A 3 11.79 38.57 -39.77
CA GLY A 3 11.34 38.68 -38.39
C GLY A 3 11.94 37.56 -37.54
N ALA A 4 12.85 37.93 -36.67
CA ALA A 4 13.42 37.01 -35.68
C ALA A 4 12.40 36.70 -34.60
N VAL A 5 12.07 35.41 -34.45
CA VAL A 5 11.29 34.90 -33.33
C VAL A 5 12.23 34.76 -32.13
N ALA A 6 12.05 35.59 -31.13
CA ALA A 6 12.77 35.50 -29.86
C ALA A 6 12.18 34.35 -29.02
N THR A 7 12.97 33.31 -28.86
CA THR A 7 12.72 32.21 -27.91
C THR A 7 13.01 32.72 -26.49
N LEU A 8 11.97 32.98 -25.71
CA LEU A 8 12.07 33.21 -24.27
C LEU A 8 12.31 31.86 -23.55
N ALA A 9 13.54 31.62 -23.13
CA ALA A 9 13.86 30.55 -22.20
C ALA A 9 13.30 30.92 -20.80
N PRO A 10 12.59 30.04 -20.10
CA PRO A 10 12.16 30.28 -18.73
C PRO A 10 13.38 30.24 -17.80
N SER A 11 13.73 31.39 -17.24
CA SER A 11 14.67 31.49 -16.13
C SER A 11 14.05 30.84 -14.90
N ARG A 12 14.36 29.57 -14.64
CA ARG A 12 14.12 28.92 -13.36
C ARG A 12 15.24 29.34 -12.41
N ALA A 13 14.94 30.27 -11.51
CA ALA A 13 15.78 30.49 -10.35
C ALA A 13 15.87 29.18 -9.55
N PRO A 14 17.05 28.77 -9.07
CA PRO A 14 17.19 27.59 -8.23
C PRO A 14 16.37 27.80 -6.96
N LEU A 15 15.48 26.87 -6.66
CA LEU A 15 14.77 26.79 -5.38
C LEU A 15 15.84 26.71 -4.28
N ARG A 16 16.10 27.82 -3.62
CA ARG A 16 16.96 27.86 -2.43
C ARG A 16 16.25 27.04 -1.35
N HIS A 17 16.76 25.85 -1.05
CA HIS A 17 16.45 25.11 0.15
C HIS A 17 17.11 25.85 1.33
N SER A 18 16.49 26.91 1.80
CA SER A 18 16.87 27.62 3.02
C SER A 18 15.82 27.32 4.09
N GLY A 19 16.12 26.38 4.96
CA GLY A 19 15.36 26.12 6.16
C GLY A 19 15.72 24.73 6.68
N ALA A 20 16.12 24.61 7.94
CA ALA A 20 16.26 23.34 8.63
C ALA A 20 15.03 22.48 8.32
N ASP A 21 15.23 21.23 7.91
CA ASP A 21 14.16 20.37 7.41
C ASP A 21 13.23 20.06 8.59
N LYS A 22 12.12 20.84 8.71
CA LYS A 22 11.14 20.67 9.79
C LYS A 22 10.60 19.24 9.70
N PRO A 23 10.54 18.49 10.81
CA PRO A 23 10.01 17.13 10.78
C PRO A 23 8.56 17.11 10.29
N LEU A 24 8.22 16.08 9.52
CA LEU A 24 6.87 15.87 9.00
C LEU A 24 6.06 14.99 9.94
N LEU A 25 4.79 15.33 10.15
CA LEU A 25 3.81 14.48 10.81
C LEU A 25 2.62 14.26 9.87
N ARG A 26 2.23 13.01 9.71
CA ARG A 26 1.00 12.63 9.02
C ARG A 26 -0.03 12.22 10.05
N PHE A 27 -1.20 12.85 10.03
CA PHE A 27 -2.27 12.43 10.91
C PHE A 27 -3.61 12.32 10.19
N ILE A 28 -4.49 11.51 10.73
CA ILE A 28 -5.83 11.28 10.18
C ILE A 28 -6.87 11.64 11.22
N THR A 29 -8.03 12.15 10.79
CA THR A 29 -9.21 12.31 11.62
C THR A 29 -10.17 11.16 11.37
N CYS A 30 -10.64 10.53 12.45
CA CYS A 30 -11.55 9.39 12.44
C CYS A 30 -12.68 9.64 13.45
N GLY A 31 -13.79 8.94 13.31
CA GLY A 31 -14.95 9.05 14.20
C GLY A 31 -16.23 8.83 13.41
N SER A 32 -17.36 8.85 14.10
CA SER A 32 -18.66 8.68 13.47
C SER A 32 -19.06 9.91 12.64
N VAL A 33 -20.11 9.78 11.87
CA VAL A 33 -20.75 10.92 11.20
C VAL A 33 -21.19 11.92 12.27
N ASP A 34 -21.05 13.21 11.99
CA ASP A 34 -21.40 14.35 12.87
C ASP A 34 -20.55 14.49 14.14
N ASP A 35 -19.47 13.75 14.33
CA ASP A 35 -18.54 13.97 15.45
C ASP A 35 -17.71 15.25 15.32
N GLY A 36 -17.72 15.90 14.12
CA GLY A 36 -17.06 17.18 13.86
C GLY A 36 -15.64 17.08 13.31
N LYS A 37 -15.33 16.04 12.51
CA LYS A 37 -14.00 15.82 11.92
C LYS A 37 -13.54 16.97 11.03
N SER A 38 -14.30 17.28 9.99
CA SER A 38 -13.99 18.36 9.04
C SER A 38 -14.02 19.73 9.74
N THR A 39 -14.94 19.93 10.68
CA THR A 39 -15.00 21.15 11.52
C THR A 39 -13.72 21.33 12.32
N LEU A 40 -13.20 20.26 12.94
CA LEU A 40 -11.96 20.30 13.73
C LEU A 40 -10.76 20.72 12.85
N ILE A 41 -10.63 20.13 11.66
CA ILE A 41 -9.53 20.45 10.74
C ILE A 41 -9.66 21.90 10.27
N GLY A 42 -10.83 22.29 9.77
CA GLY A 42 -11.07 23.64 9.28
C GLY A 42 -10.83 24.69 10.36
N ARG A 43 -11.31 24.45 11.58
CA ARG A 43 -11.08 25.35 12.73
C ARG A 43 -9.60 25.40 13.15
N LEU A 44 -8.91 24.27 13.12
CA LEU A 44 -7.47 24.21 13.41
C LEU A 44 -6.67 25.06 12.43
N LEU A 45 -6.99 24.98 11.13
CA LEU A 45 -6.34 25.77 10.09
C LEU A 45 -6.63 27.27 10.25
N TYR A 46 -7.85 27.61 10.61
CA TYR A 46 -8.27 28.98 10.83
C TYR A 46 -7.57 29.61 12.06
N ASP A 47 -7.66 28.97 13.23
CA ASP A 47 -7.10 29.48 14.50
C ASP A 47 -5.58 29.51 14.52
N ALA A 48 -4.93 28.71 13.68
CA ALA A 48 -3.48 28.69 13.53
C ALA A 48 -2.95 29.66 12.46
N ASP A 49 -3.82 30.51 11.87
CA ASP A 49 -3.47 31.46 10.81
C ASP A 49 -2.85 30.78 9.55
N LEU A 50 -3.31 29.55 9.26
CA LEU A 50 -2.77 28.71 8.19
C LEU A 50 -3.69 28.60 6.97
N ALA A 51 -4.88 29.18 7.04
CA ALA A 51 -5.81 29.28 5.93
C ALA A 51 -5.43 30.49 5.05
N ALA A 52 -5.32 30.28 3.74
CA ALA A 52 -5.02 31.37 2.80
C ALA A 52 -6.20 32.35 2.67
N ASP A 53 -5.92 33.61 2.41
CA ASP A 53 -6.93 34.69 2.36
C ASP A 53 -8.06 34.42 1.35
N ASP A 54 -7.74 33.80 0.22
CA ASP A 54 -8.70 33.40 -0.81
C ASP A 54 -9.62 32.26 -0.32
N MET A 55 -9.10 31.35 0.49
CA MET A 55 -9.89 30.29 1.14
C MET A 55 -10.85 30.88 2.17
N LEU A 56 -10.43 31.89 2.95
CA LEU A 56 -11.28 32.55 3.94
C LEU A 56 -12.42 33.34 3.28
N ALA A 57 -12.15 34.07 2.20
CA ALA A 57 -13.17 34.77 1.43
C ALA A 57 -14.20 33.80 0.82
N THR A 58 -13.74 32.64 0.34
CA THR A 58 -14.60 31.56 -0.16
C THR A 58 -15.44 30.97 0.97
N LEU A 59 -14.84 30.71 2.13
CA LEU A 59 -15.53 30.19 3.31
C LEU A 59 -16.71 31.07 3.73
N GLU A 60 -16.52 32.39 3.81
CA GLU A 60 -17.60 33.32 4.14
C GLU A 60 -18.76 33.26 3.14
N SER A 61 -18.44 33.21 1.84
CA SER A 61 -19.45 33.11 0.77
C SER A 61 -20.21 31.78 0.82
N ASP A 62 -19.46 30.67 1.00
CA ASP A 62 -20.04 29.33 0.98
C ASP A 62 -20.80 29.01 2.28
N SER A 63 -20.35 29.53 3.44
CA SER A 63 -21.08 29.40 4.70
C SER A 63 -22.47 30.01 4.65
N ARG A 64 -22.62 31.15 3.94
CA ARG A 64 -23.94 31.79 3.72
C ARG A 64 -24.85 30.99 2.79
N LYS A 65 -24.30 30.20 1.84
CA LYS A 65 -25.08 29.47 0.83
C LYS A 65 -25.38 28.02 1.25
N HIS A 66 -24.42 27.38 1.87
CA HIS A 66 -24.41 25.94 2.13
C HIS A 66 -24.12 25.57 3.59
N GLY A 67 -23.81 26.58 4.45
CA GLY A 67 -23.45 26.32 5.84
C GLY A 67 -24.58 25.70 6.65
N THR A 68 -24.21 24.80 7.54
CA THR A 68 -25.13 24.13 8.47
C THR A 68 -25.20 24.82 9.84
N GLN A 69 -24.39 25.87 10.06
CA GLN A 69 -24.22 26.55 11.35
C GLN A 69 -24.99 27.90 11.46
N GLY A 70 -25.98 28.13 10.61
CA GLY A 70 -26.77 29.37 10.58
C GLY A 70 -25.96 30.55 10.02
N GLU A 71 -25.81 31.63 10.81
CA GLU A 71 -25.05 32.82 10.40
C GLU A 71 -23.55 32.73 10.71
N GLU A 72 -23.10 31.68 11.41
CA GLU A 72 -21.71 31.45 11.77
C GLU A 72 -20.93 30.78 10.64
N LEU A 73 -19.59 30.91 10.66
CA LEU A 73 -18.72 30.25 9.69
C LEU A 73 -18.77 28.74 9.84
N ASP A 74 -19.03 28.04 8.76
CA ASP A 74 -18.97 26.58 8.71
C ASP A 74 -17.58 26.11 8.28
N PHE A 75 -16.72 25.84 9.25
CA PHE A 75 -15.34 25.45 9.03
C PHE A 75 -15.18 24.10 8.30
N ALA A 76 -16.21 23.26 8.25
CA ALA A 76 -16.18 22.01 7.49
C ALA A 76 -15.99 22.29 5.99
N LEU A 77 -16.54 23.38 5.47
CA LEU A 77 -16.44 23.79 4.07
C LEU A 77 -15.01 24.14 3.63
N LEU A 78 -14.07 24.40 4.56
CA LEU A 78 -12.64 24.55 4.24
C LEU A 78 -12.00 23.23 3.77
N VAL A 79 -12.58 22.11 4.16
CA VAL A 79 -12.03 20.78 3.91
C VAL A 79 -12.79 20.06 2.81
N ASP A 80 -14.12 20.23 2.76
CA ASP A 80 -15.00 19.56 1.80
C ASP A 80 -14.73 20.01 0.37
N GLY A 81 -14.14 19.13 -0.42
CA GLY A 81 -13.68 19.40 -1.78
C GLY A 81 -14.69 19.06 -2.87
N LEU A 82 -15.54 18.04 -2.65
CA LEU A 82 -16.46 17.52 -3.66
C LEU A 82 -17.84 18.19 -3.57
N ALA A 83 -18.46 18.42 -4.71
CA ALA A 83 -19.83 18.95 -4.75
C ALA A 83 -20.82 18.01 -4.01
N ALA A 84 -20.64 16.71 -4.15
CA ALA A 84 -21.47 15.70 -3.47
C ALA A 84 -21.30 15.71 -1.94
N GLU A 85 -20.11 16.02 -1.43
CA GLU A 85 -19.84 16.16 0.01
C GLU A 85 -20.59 17.36 0.58
N ARG A 86 -20.56 18.48 -0.14
CA ARG A 86 -21.28 19.71 0.24
C ARG A 86 -22.80 19.55 0.19
N GLU A 87 -23.32 18.81 -0.80
CA GLU A 87 -24.77 18.50 -0.90
C GLU A 87 -25.24 17.57 0.22
N GLN A 88 -24.44 16.56 0.56
CA GLN A 88 -24.83 15.53 1.53
C GLN A 88 -24.40 15.85 2.96
N GLY A 89 -23.47 16.79 3.13
CA GLY A 89 -22.89 17.15 4.44
C GLY A 89 -22.07 16.03 5.07
N ILE A 90 -21.49 15.14 4.23
CA ILE A 90 -20.64 14.03 4.69
C ILE A 90 -19.38 13.93 3.86
N THR A 91 -18.27 13.59 4.49
CA THR A 91 -17.01 13.24 3.80
C THR A 91 -17.19 11.88 3.10
N ILE A 92 -16.90 11.81 1.80
CA ILE A 92 -17.01 10.61 0.96
C ILE A 92 -15.62 10.03 0.69
N ASP A 93 -14.69 10.87 0.25
CA ASP A 93 -13.32 10.48 -0.07
C ASP A 93 -12.33 11.07 0.93
N VAL A 94 -11.05 10.65 0.84
CA VAL A 94 -10.00 11.18 1.71
C VAL A 94 -9.54 12.54 1.17
N ALA A 95 -9.71 13.58 1.98
CA ALA A 95 -9.21 14.92 1.66
C ALA A 95 -7.89 15.17 2.39
N TYR A 96 -6.82 15.43 1.62
CA TYR A 96 -5.52 15.78 2.18
C TYR A 96 -5.33 17.28 2.24
N ARG A 97 -4.87 17.79 3.39
CA ARG A 97 -4.47 19.18 3.59
C ARG A 97 -3.05 19.24 4.12
N TYR A 98 -2.32 20.26 3.68
CA TYR A 98 -0.91 20.47 3.98
C TYR A 98 -0.75 21.80 4.68
N PHE A 99 -0.09 21.81 5.82
CA PHE A 99 0.22 23.02 6.53
C PHE A 99 1.52 22.88 7.34
N ALA A 100 2.04 23.98 7.84
CA ALA A 100 3.26 23.97 8.63
C ALA A 100 3.21 25.07 9.70
N THR A 101 3.65 24.72 10.89
CA THR A 101 3.97 25.68 11.96
C THR A 101 5.48 25.97 11.94
N ASP A 102 5.91 26.82 12.84
CA ASP A 102 7.34 27.06 13.00
C ASP A 102 8.15 25.83 13.41
N LYS A 103 7.49 24.86 14.06
CA LYS A 103 8.13 23.67 14.61
C LYS A 103 8.03 22.43 13.68
N ARG A 104 6.92 22.30 12.92
CA ARG A 104 6.62 21.05 12.22
C ARG A 104 5.82 21.26 10.96
N LYS A 105 6.00 20.37 9.96
CA LYS A 105 5.14 20.22 8.79
C LYS A 105 4.09 19.16 9.07
N PHE A 106 2.88 19.35 8.53
CA PHE A 106 1.76 18.44 8.73
C PHE A 106 1.11 18.06 7.41
N ILE A 107 0.70 16.80 7.34
CA ILE A 107 -0.25 16.31 6.36
C ILE A 107 -1.43 15.76 7.16
N VAL A 108 -2.60 16.35 6.99
CA VAL A 108 -3.84 15.82 7.58
C VAL A 108 -4.68 15.16 6.50
N ALA A 109 -5.17 13.97 6.80
CA ALA A 109 -6.16 13.28 5.99
C ALA A 109 -7.50 13.33 6.71
N ASP A 110 -8.46 14.06 6.16
CA ASP A 110 -9.85 13.95 6.60
C ASP A 110 -10.47 12.70 6.01
N THR A 111 -11.10 11.88 6.85
CA THR A 111 -11.63 10.58 6.43
C THR A 111 -13.11 10.45 6.72
N PRO A 112 -13.84 9.71 5.86
CA PRO A 112 -15.26 9.50 6.06
C PRO A 112 -15.58 8.79 7.36
N GLY A 113 -16.71 9.20 7.99
CA GLY A 113 -17.23 8.57 9.20
C GLY A 113 -18.23 7.46 8.92
N HIS A 114 -18.76 7.37 7.69
CA HIS A 114 -19.81 6.44 7.35
C HIS A 114 -19.25 5.04 7.03
N GLU A 115 -19.93 4.01 7.50
CA GLU A 115 -19.51 2.61 7.34
C GLU A 115 -19.24 2.20 5.89
N GLN A 116 -20.03 2.71 4.94
CA GLN A 116 -19.87 2.41 3.50
C GLN A 116 -18.54 2.87 2.92
N TYR A 117 -17.88 3.84 3.56
CA TYR A 117 -16.62 4.44 3.13
C TYR A 117 -15.42 3.99 3.97
N THR A 118 -15.54 2.88 4.71
CA THR A 118 -14.43 2.32 5.51
C THR A 118 -13.17 2.08 4.67
N ARG A 119 -13.31 1.75 3.39
CA ARG A 119 -12.19 1.64 2.43
C ARG A 119 -11.36 2.93 2.38
N ASN A 120 -12.01 4.09 2.26
CA ASN A 120 -11.34 5.37 2.17
C ASN A 120 -10.68 5.74 3.50
N MET A 121 -11.35 5.46 4.64
CA MET A 121 -10.74 5.60 5.96
C MET A 121 -9.46 4.73 6.10
N ALA A 122 -9.48 3.49 5.61
CA ALA A 122 -8.33 2.60 5.63
C ALA A 122 -7.15 3.16 4.79
N VAL A 123 -7.44 3.81 3.64
CA VAL A 123 -6.41 4.49 2.83
C VAL A 123 -5.74 5.61 3.63
N GLY A 124 -6.51 6.47 4.30
CA GLY A 124 -5.95 7.50 5.18
C GLY A 124 -5.09 6.93 6.31
N ALA A 125 -5.57 5.86 6.96
CA ALA A 125 -4.86 5.21 8.07
C ALA A 125 -3.54 4.56 7.64
N SER A 126 -3.43 4.08 6.40
CA SER A 126 -2.25 3.36 5.92
C SER A 126 -0.96 4.19 5.92
N THR A 127 -1.06 5.51 5.85
CA THR A 127 0.08 6.43 5.81
C THR A 127 0.22 7.29 7.06
N ALA A 128 -0.72 7.18 8.01
CA ALA A 128 -0.75 8.03 9.19
C ALA A 128 0.25 7.59 10.28
N ASP A 129 0.81 8.59 10.97
CA ASP A 129 1.66 8.43 12.15
C ASP A 129 0.82 8.57 13.44
N VAL A 130 -0.20 9.44 13.39
CA VAL A 130 -1.12 9.74 14.51
C VAL A 130 -2.56 9.62 14.02
N ALA A 131 -3.44 9.05 14.82
CA ALA A 131 -4.88 9.09 14.58
C ALA A 131 -5.57 9.99 15.60
N ILE A 132 -6.44 10.89 15.14
CA ILE A 132 -7.33 11.68 15.98
C ILE A 132 -8.72 11.06 15.89
N LEU A 133 -9.14 10.42 16.97
CA LEU A 133 -10.44 9.78 17.09
C LEU A 133 -11.42 10.76 17.75
N LEU A 134 -12.34 11.31 16.98
CA LEU A 134 -13.36 12.18 17.52
C LEU A 134 -14.47 11.38 18.19
N VAL A 135 -14.94 11.89 19.33
CA VAL A 135 -16.02 11.33 20.13
C VAL A 135 -16.96 12.46 20.53
N ASP A 136 -18.22 12.37 20.17
CA ASP A 136 -19.26 13.30 20.67
C ASP A 136 -19.49 13.03 22.18
N ALA A 137 -19.24 14.03 23.02
CA ALA A 137 -19.32 13.90 24.48
C ALA A 137 -20.69 13.40 24.97
N ARG A 138 -21.77 13.67 24.22
CA ARG A 138 -23.13 13.19 24.53
C ARG A 138 -23.32 11.70 24.30
N LYS A 139 -22.58 11.15 23.30
CA LYS A 139 -22.79 9.79 22.79
C LYS A 139 -21.78 8.79 23.36
N GLY A 140 -20.58 9.26 23.76
CA GLY A 140 -19.48 8.39 24.20
C GLY A 140 -18.91 7.52 23.10
N ILE A 141 -18.32 6.38 23.47
CA ILE A 141 -17.63 5.48 22.54
C ILE A 141 -18.64 4.62 21.76
N LEU A 142 -18.82 4.93 20.49
CA LEU A 142 -19.73 4.24 19.59
C LEU A 142 -19.04 3.02 18.90
N PRO A 143 -19.81 2.06 18.34
CA PRO A 143 -19.26 0.94 17.57
C PRO A 143 -18.36 1.41 16.43
N GLN A 144 -18.69 2.52 15.76
CA GLN A 144 -17.87 3.08 14.68
C GLN A 144 -16.54 3.62 15.21
N THR A 145 -16.52 4.26 16.38
CA THR A 145 -15.28 4.71 17.05
C THR A 145 -14.38 3.52 17.36
N ARG A 146 -14.96 2.40 17.85
CA ARG A 146 -14.23 1.15 18.10
C ARG A 146 -13.66 0.57 16.81
N ARG A 147 -14.47 0.49 15.74
CA ARG A 147 -14.03 0.01 14.42
C ARG A 147 -12.85 0.81 13.88
N HIS A 148 -12.92 2.14 13.92
CA HIS A 148 -11.83 3.00 13.48
C HIS A 148 -10.57 2.82 14.34
N SER A 149 -10.73 2.60 15.64
CA SER A 149 -9.61 2.30 16.55
C SER A 149 -8.94 0.97 16.19
N VAL A 150 -9.72 -0.09 15.92
CA VAL A 150 -9.19 -1.39 15.50
C VAL A 150 -8.46 -1.25 14.16
N ILE A 151 -9.06 -0.57 13.19
CA ILE A 151 -8.44 -0.36 11.87
C ILE A 151 -7.13 0.43 11.99
N THR A 152 -7.11 1.56 12.71
CA THR A 152 -5.89 2.36 12.88
C THR A 152 -4.78 1.58 13.60
N SER A 153 -5.14 0.78 14.60
CA SER A 153 -4.20 -0.12 15.28
C SER A 153 -3.67 -1.21 14.34
N MET A 154 -4.52 -1.79 13.50
CA MET A 154 -4.16 -2.78 12.48
C MET A 154 -3.16 -2.20 11.46
N PHE A 155 -3.37 -0.94 11.02
CA PHE A 155 -2.46 -0.22 10.14
C PHE A 155 -1.17 0.27 10.83
N GLY A 156 -0.95 -0.09 12.09
CA GLY A 156 0.28 0.21 12.82
C GLY A 156 0.42 1.66 13.26
N VAL A 157 -0.68 2.42 13.33
CA VAL A 157 -0.69 3.73 14.00
C VAL A 157 -0.49 3.50 15.49
N ARG A 158 0.56 4.11 16.06
CA ARG A 158 0.96 3.88 17.46
C ARG A 158 0.52 4.99 18.40
N HIS A 159 0.27 6.18 17.88
CA HIS A 159 -0.14 7.35 18.65
C HIS A 159 -1.59 7.69 18.34
N VAL A 160 -2.42 7.75 19.36
CA VAL A 160 -3.82 8.11 19.20
C VAL A 160 -4.18 9.28 20.11
N VAL A 161 -4.92 10.23 19.54
CA VAL A 161 -5.57 11.31 20.25
C VAL A 161 -7.06 11.01 20.28
N VAL A 162 -7.66 10.91 21.44
CA VAL A 162 -9.11 10.85 21.61
C VAL A 162 -9.62 12.26 21.85
N ALA A 163 -10.23 12.83 20.84
CA ALA A 163 -10.77 14.18 20.85
C ALA A 163 -12.23 14.12 21.33
N VAL A 164 -12.46 14.34 22.63
CA VAL A 164 -13.81 14.39 23.21
C VAL A 164 -14.42 15.75 22.87
N ASN A 165 -15.15 15.78 21.76
CA ASN A 165 -15.69 16.99 21.14
C ASN A 165 -17.10 17.29 21.63
N LYS A 166 -17.56 18.52 21.41
CA LYS A 166 -18.88 19.04 21.79
C LYS A 166 -19.09 19.05 23.32
N MET A 167 -18.04 19.39 24.05
CA MET A 167 -18.09 19.51 25.50
C MET A 167 -19.06 20.61 25.99
N ASP A 168 -19.34 21.59 25.11
CA ASP A 168 -20.36 22.62 25.32
C ASP A 168 -21.77 22.03 25.52
N LEU A 169 -22.07 20.91 24.84
CA LEU A 169 -23.38 20.26 24.90
C LEU A 169 -23.58 19.35 26.15
N VAL A 170 -22.55 19.25 26.96
CA VAL A 170 -22.56 18.54 28.26
C VAL A 170 -22.07 19.44 29.41
N ASP A 171 -22.24 20.76 29.25
CA ASP A 171 -21.88 21.79 30.24
C ASP A 171 -20.40 21.69 30.67
N TYR A 172 -19.50 21.31 29.79
CA TYR A 172 -18.07 21.15 30.03
C TYR A 172 -17.72 20.19 31.17
N SER A 173 -18.59 19.20 31.43
CA SER A 173 -18.52 18.28 32.58
C SER A 173 -17.24 17.44 32.57
N GLU A 174 -16.43 17.56 33.64
CA GLU A 174 -15.27 16.71 33.87
C GLU A 174 -15.68 15.24 34.06
N GLU A 175 -16.81 14.96 34.73
CA GLU A 175 -17.27 13.60 34.96
C GLU A 175 -17.56 12.84 33.66
N VAL A 176 -18.26 13.49 32.71
CA VAL A 176 -18.54 12.93 31.39
C VAL A 176 -17.24 12.67 30.65
N PHE A 177 -16.29 13.60 30.65
CA PHE A 177 -14.99 13.43 30.02
C PHE A 177 -14.22 12.25 30.62
N ARG A 178 -14.11 12.16 31.97
CA ARG A 178 -13.37 11.08 32.63
C ARG A 178 -13.97 9.72 32.37
N LYS A 179 -15.29 9.62 32.28
CA LYS A 179 -15.98 8.38 31.92
C LYS A 179 -15.58 7.94 30.49
N ILE A 180 -15.63 8.84 29.50
CA ILE A 180 -15.25 8.54 28.12
C ILE A 180 -13.77 8.14 28.02
N GLU A 181 -12.89 8.86 28.74
CA GLU A 181 -11.47 8.53 28.83
C GLU A 181 -11.25 7.12 29.36
N GLN A 182 -11.94 6.75 30.44
CA GLN A 182 -11.81 5.42 31.04
C GLN A 182 -12.37 4.33 30.11
N ASP A 183 -13.55 4.54 29.54
CA ASP A 183 -14.18 3.59 28.60
C ASP A 183 -13.29 3.33 27.40
N PHE A 184 -12.64 4.38 26.85
CA PHE A 184 -11.72 4.21 25.74
C PHE A 184 -10.44 3.49 26.14
N ARG A 185 -9.83 3.86 27.28
CA ARG A 185 -8.61 3.20 27.77
C ARG A 185 -8.83 1.73 28.06
N ASP A 186 -10.00 1.37 28.61
CA ASP A 186 -10.35 -0.03 28.89
C ASP A 186 -10.50 -0.83 27.61
N PHE A 187 -11.17 -0.29 26.61
CA PHE A 187 -11.29 -0.89 25.28
C PHE A 187 -9.92 -1.02 24.60
N ALA A 188 -9.10 0.03 24.63
CA ALA A 188 -7.84 0.10 23.90
C ALA A 188 -6.71 -0.77 24.50
N LYS A 189 -6.90 -1.41 25.67
CA LYS A 189 -5.90 -2.29 26.31
C LYS A 189 -5.38 -3.40 25.39
N HIS A 190 -6.21 -3.87 24.47
CA HIS A 190 -5.89 -4.95 23.53
C HIS A 190 -5.40 -4.43 22.17
N LEU A 191 -5.42 -3.12 21.96
CA LEU A 191 -4.92 -2.47 20.75
C LEU A 191 -3.43 -2.13 20.90
N ARG A 192 -2.76 -1.97 19.77
CA ARG A 192 -1.28 -1.76 19.74
C ARG A 192 -0.88 -0.29 19.85
N PHE A 193 -1.66 0.54 20.53
CA PHE A 193 -1.30 1.94 20.76
C PHE A 193 -0.20 2.06 21.80
N THR A 194 0.84 2.82 21.48
CA THR A 194 1.94 3.13 22.41
C THR A 194 1.60 4.35 23.26
N SER A 195 0.86 5.31 22.68
CA SER A 195 0.46 6.54 23.33
C SER A 195 -1.02 6.82 23.08
N ILE A 196 -1.75 7.08 24.17
CA ILE A 196 -3.16 7.50 24.14
C ILE A 196 -3.25 8.84 24.86
N TYR A 197 -3.46 9.92 24.11
CA TYR A 197 -3.75 11.24 24.64
C TYR A 197 -5.25 11.52 24.50
N VAL A 198 -5.90 11.93 25.60
CA VAL A 198 -7.33 12.24 25.59
C VAL A 198 -7.49 13.72 25.89
N ALA A 199 -8.18 14.45 25.03
CA ALA A 199 -8.37 15.90 25.13
C ALA A 199 -9.85 16.27 25.00
N PRO A 200 -10.40 17.03 25.97
CA PRO A 200 -11.73 17.62 25.83
C PRO A 200 -11.66 18.84 24.92
N MET A 201 -12.65 19.05 24.05
CA MET A 201 -12.64 20.19 23.14
C MET A 201 -14.03 20.60 22.68
N VAL A 202 -14.11 21.80 22.11
CA VAL A 202 -15.24 22.27 21.30
C VAL A 202 -14.67 22.73 19.97
N ALA A 203 -14.71 21.86 18.97
CA ALA A 203 -14.11 22.12 17.67
C ALA A 203 -14.70 23.38 16.99
N LYS A 204 -16.00 23.63 17.16
CA LYS A 204 -16.68 24.80 16.62
C LYS A 204 -16.11 26.10 17.20
N ASP A 205 -15.87 26.15 18.51
CA ASP A 205 -15.44 27.36 19.23
C ASP A 205 -13.90 27.49 19.30
N GLY A 206 -13.15 26.43 18.97
CA GLY A 206 -11.68 26.37 19.05
C GLY A 206 -11.13 26.04 20.44
N ASP A 207 -11.99 25.70 21.41
CA ASP A 207 -11.57 25.35 22.77
C ASP A 207 -10.62 24.14 22.77
N ASN A 208 -9.42 24.29 23.32
CA ASN A 208 -8.35 23.30 23.41
C ASN A 208 -7.79 22.80 22.04
N LEU A 209 -7.99 23.56 20.97
CA LEU A 209 -7.37 23.25 19.66
C LEU A 209 -5.97 23.86 19.54
N VAL A 210 -5.88 25.18 19.47
CA VAL A 210 -4.61 25.93 19.40
C VAL A 210 -4.26 26.52 20.77
N HIS A 211 -5.27 27.02 21.48
CA HIS A 211 -5.15 27.61 22.80
C HIS A 211 -5.93 26.80 23.84
N GLY A 212 -5.46 26.86 25.10
CA GLY A 212 -6.16 26.21 26.21
C GLY A 212 -7.49 26.89 26.52
N SER A 213 -8.53 26.11 26.82
CA SER A 213 -9.85 26.61 27.17
C SER A 213 -9.92 27.07 28.62
N THR A 214 -10.53 28.25 28.85
CA THR A 214 -10.87 28.74 30.20
C THR A 214 -12.11 28.08 30.74
N LYS A 215 -12.95 27.47 29.91
CA LYS A 215 -14.21 26.79 30.28
C LYS A 215 -13.96 25.40 30.89
N MET A 216 -12.77 24.81 30.63
CA MET A 216 -12.35 23.50 31.13
C MET A 216 -11.06 23.58 31.97
N PRO A 217 -11.04 24.34 33.07
CA PRO A 217 -9.83 24.58 33.88
C PRO A 217 -9.28 23.32 34.56
N TRP A 218 -10.09 22.26 34.64
CA TRP A 218 -9.72 20.96 35.18
C TRP A 218 -8.81 20.16 34.21
N HIS A 219 -8.84 20.45 32.92
CA HIS A 219 -7.94 19.84 31.96
C HIS A 219 -6.57 20.51 32.01
N LYS A 220 -5.52 19.73 32.30
CA LYS A 220 -4.12 20.23 32.42
C LYS A 220 -3.22 19.81 31.24
N GLY A 221 -3.79 19.09 30.28
CA GLY A 221 -3.05 18.69 29.07
C GLY A 221 -2.82 19.86 28.11
N PRO A 222 -1.89 19.72 27.16
CA PRO A 222 -1.66 20.73 26.13
C PRO A 222 -2.84 20.80 25.16
N PRO A 223 -3.05 21.95 24.48
CA PRO A 223 -3.94 22.03 23.33
C PRO A 223 -3.52 21.05 22.22
N LEU A 224 -4.47 20.68 21.35
CA LEU A 224 -4.27 19.67 20.31
C LEU A 224 -3.05 19.99 19.43
N LEU A 225 -2.93 21.22 18.90
CA LEU A 225 -1.82 21.61 18.04
C LEU A 225 -0.47 21.47 18.77
N THR A 226 -0.40 21.91 20.02
CA THR A 226 0.82 21.78 20.84
C THR A 226 1.20 20.32 21.05
N TYR A 227 0.22 19.44 21.26
CA TYR A 227 0.47 18.00 21.35
C TYR A 227 1.01 17.44 20.02
N LEU A 228 0.40 17.79 18.89
CA LEU A 228 0.84 17.34 17.56
C LEU A 228 2.23 17.86 17.18
N GLU A 229 2.58 19.07 17.60
CA GLU A 229 3.93 19.60 17.44
C GLU A 229 4.99 18.85 18.24
N GLY A 230 4.61 18.36 19.43
CA GLY A 230 5.53 17.74 20.39
C GLY A 230 5.57 16.22 20.35
N VAL A 231 4.58 15.54 19.73
CA VAL A 231 4.57 14.08 19.71
C VAL A 231 5.78 13.53 18.97
N ALA A 232 6.57 12.70 19.65
CA ALA A 232 7.73 12.05 19.06
C ALA A 232 7.26 10.83 18.26
N VAL A 233 7.30 10.93 16.94
CA VAL A 233 7.13 9.78 16.05
C VAL A 233 8.53 9.28 15.70
N GLU A 234 8.86 8.11 16.20
CA GLU A 234 10.14 7.48 15.91
C GLU A 234 10.18 7.03 14.45
N ASP A 235 11.12 7.58 13.70
CA ASP A 235 11.44 7.08 12.36
C ASP A 235 12.33 5.81 12.50
N THR A 236 11.69 4.72 12.95
CA THR A 236 12.36 3.43 13.10
C THR A 236 12.86 2.87 11.78
N THR A 237 12.38 3.40 10.65
CA THR A 237 12.76 2.90 9.33
C THR A 237 14.22 3.19 8.98
N ARG A 238 14.81 4.28 9.51
CA ARG A 238 16.22 4.64 9.27
C ARG A 238 17.21 3.67 9.91
N ILE A 239 16.86 3.07 11.04
CA ILE A 239 17.68 2.10 11.77
C ILE A 239 17.32 0.66 11.42
N ALA A 240 16.24 0.45 10.68
CA ALA A 240 15.82 -0.86 10.20
C ALA A 240 16.84 -1.45 9.20
N PRO A 241 16.86 -2.76 8.98
CA PRO A 241 17.63 -3.36 7.92
C PRO A 241 17.28 -2.78 6.55
N PHE A 242 18.26 -2.69 5.64
CA PHE A 242 18.03 -2.18 4.30
C PHE A 242 16.97 -3.00 3.55
N ARG A 243 15.98 -2.27 3.00
CA ARG A 243 14.90 -2.80 2.17
C ARG A 243 14.65 -1.90 0.97
N TYR A 244 14.65 -2.49 -0.20
CA TYR A 244 14.49 -1.79 -1.45
C TYR A 244 13.69 -2.62 -2.44
N PRO A 245 12.35 -2.51 -2.45
CA PRO A 245 11.50 -3.12 -3.47
C PRO A 245 11.76 -2.49 -4.84
N VAL A 246 12.08 -3.28 -5.84
CA VAL A 246 12.31 -2.81 -7.21
C VAL A 246 10.98 -2.50 -7.87
N GLN A 247 10.75 -1.22 -8.20
CA GLN A 247 9.53 -0.75 -8.83
C GLN A 247 9.64 -0.69 -10.35
N TRP A 248 10.83 -0.42 -10.87
CA TRP A 248 11.07 -0.29 -12.29
C TRP A 248 12.52 -0.61 -12.64
N VAL A 249 12.71 -1.32 -13.78
CA VAL A 249 14.03 -1.57 -14.35
C VAL A 249 14.25 -0.55 -15.47
N ASN A 250 15.18 0.36 -15.27
CA ASN A 250 15.49 1.46 -16.18
C ASN A 250 16.71 1.11 -17.04
N ARG A 251 16.51 1.04 -18.36
CA ARG A 251 17.58 0.77 -19.32
C ARG A 251 17.46 1.70 -20.53
N PRO A 252 17.78 3.00 -20.37
CA PRO A 252 17.65 3.99 -21.45
C PRO A 252 18.62 3.78 -22.62
N ASN A 253 19.76 3.11 -22.37
CA ASN A 253 20.80 2.78 -23.35
C ASN A 253 21.52 1.48 -22.95
N LEU A 254 22.54 1.07 -23.74
CA LEU A 254 23.29 -0.17 -23.52
C LEU A 254 24.25 -0.08 -22.31
N ASP A 255 24.67 1.13 -21.93
CA ASP A 255 25.68 1.36 -20.90
C ASP A 255 25.07 1.60 -19.50
N PHE A 256 23.73 1.73 -19.41
CA PHE A 256 23.05 1.98 -18.15
C PHE A 256 21.94 0.96 -17.89
N ARG A 257 22.07 0.23 -16.79
CA ARG A 257 21.00 -0.61 -16.22
C ARG A 257 20.80 -0.24 -14.77
N GLY A 258 19.69 0.43 -14.49
CA GLY A 258 19.33 0.89 -13.14
C GLY A 258 18.04 0.23 -12.66
N PHE A 259 17.96 0.05 -11.35
CA PHE A 259 16.80 -0.50 -10.66
C PHE A 259 16.23 0.62 -9.80
N SER A 260 15.09 1.16 -10.23
CA SER A 260 14.44 2.29 -9.55
C SER A 260 13.45 1.78 -8.51
N GLY A 261 13.40 2.44 -7.36
CA GLY A 261 12.53 2.07 -6.26
C GLY A 261 12.59 3.09 -5.13
N PHE A 262 11.97 2.72 -4.03
CA PHE A 262 11.88 3.49 -2.79
C PHE A 262 12.61 2.75 -1.68
N ILE A 263 13.50 3.42 -0.94
CA ILE A 263 14.19 2.83 0.20
C ILE A 263 13.20 2.77 1.37
N SER A 264 12.66 1.59 1.63
CA SER A 264 11.66 1.37 2.68
C SER A 264 12.26 1.00 4.04
N GLY A 265 13.58 0.88 4.14
CA GLY A 265 14.30 0.66 5.40
C GLY A 265 15.80 0.79 5.24
N GLY A 266 16.46 1.26 6.29
CA GLY A 266 17.91 1.38 6.36
C GLY A 266 18.53 2.45 5.47
N ASN A 267 19.80 2.26 5.16
CA ASN A 267 20.57 3.10 4.26
C ASN A 267 21.40 2.23 3.31
N ILE A 268 21.91 2.84 2.23
CA ILE A 268 22.72 2.17 1.21
C ILE A 268 23.79 3.12 0.66
N ARG A 269 24.96 2.59 0.37
CA ARG A 269 26.08 3.32 -0.23
C ARG A 269 26.63 2.55 -1.42
N PRO A 270 27.26 3.21 -2.39
CA PRO A 270 28.11 2.54 -3.38
C PRO A 270 29.16 1.65 -2.67
N GLY A 271 29.28 0.41 -3.14
CA GLY A 271 30.16 -0.58 -2.54
C GLY A 271 29.48 -1.54 -1.55
N ASP A 272 28.31 -1.23 -1.02
CA ASP A 272 27.57 -2.12 -0.11
C ASP A 272 27.11 -3.40 -0.81
N ILE A 273 27.12 -4.50 -0.07
CA ILE A 273 26.58 -5.79 -0.55
C ILE A 273 25.08 -5.84 -0.27
N VAL A 274 24.34 -6.22 -1.29
CA VAL A 274 22.88 -6.43 -1.22
C VAL A 274 22.51 -7.83 -1.69
N ARG A 275 21.46 -8.38 -1.11
CA ARG A 275 20.85 -9.64 -1.51
C ARG A 275 19.61 -9.39 -2.34
N ILE A 276 19.54 -10.05 -3.50
CA ILE A 276 18.40 -10.04 -4.41
C ILE A 276 17.45 -11.17 -4.01
N LEU A 277 16.22 -10.84 -3.64
CA LEU A 277 15.19 -11.81 -3.28
C LEU A 277 14.03 -11.77 -4.29
N PRO A 278 13.41 -12.93 -4.60
CA PRO A 278 13.55 -14.26 -3.98
C PRO A 278 14.76 -15.08 -4.49
N ALA A 279 15.54 -14.62 -5.46
CA ALA A 279 16.62 -15.39 -6.10
C ALA A 279 17.76 -15.81 -5.13
N GLY A 280 17.95 -15.08 -4.02
CA GLY A 280 18.95 -15.39 -3.00
C GLY A 280 20.40 -15.10 -3.42
N ARG A 281 20.62 -14.24 -4.44
CA ARG A 281 21.95 -13.89 -4.95
C ARG A 281 22.45 -12.60 -4.32
N ASP A 282 23.72 -12.56 -3.93
CA ASP A 282 24.39 -11.37 -3.43
C ASP A 282 25.14 -10.65 -4.55
N THR A 283 25.12 -9.33 -4.52
CA THR A 283 25.86 -8.45 -5.42
C THR A 283 26.22 -7.16 -4.75
N ARG A 284 26.97 -6.30 -5.42
CA ARG A 284 27.44 -5.02 -4.88
C ARG A 284 26.72 -3.86 -5.58
N VAL A 285 26.33 -2.85 -4.83
CA VAL A 285 25.82 -1.59 -5.36
C VAL A 285 26.97 -0.83 -5.99
N ALA A 286 26.85 -0.46 -7.27
CA ALA A 286 27.85 0.34 -7.96
C ALA A 286 27.60 1.84 -7.74
N ARG A 287 26.35 2.30 -7.92
CA ARG A 287 25.97 3.72 -7.80
C ARG A 287 24.59 3.87 -7.17
N VAL A 288 24.37 4.99 -6.50
CA VAL A 288 23.06 5.47 -6.03
C VAL A 288 22.75 6.73 -6.83
N VAL A 289 21.76 6.67 -7.72
CA VAL A 289 21.50 7.68 -8.75
C VAL A 289 20.17 8.37 -8.49
N THR A 290 20.13 9.71 -8.62
CA THR A 290 18.92 10.52 -8.65
C THR A 290 18.86 11.35 -9.93
N TYR A 291 17.80 12.14 -10.09
CA TYR A 291 17.70 13.09 -11.22
C TYR A 291 18.82 14.14 -11.19
N ASP A 292 19.24 14.57 -9.99
CA ASP A 292 20.27 15.61 -9.80
C ASP A 292 21.70 15.06 -9.83
N GLY A 293 21.86 13.74 -10.00
CA GLY A 293 23.15 13.06 -10.07
C GLY A 293 23.31 11.92 -9.06
N ASP A 294 24.55 11.49 -8.86
CA ASP A 294 24.90 10.42 -7.95
C ASP A 294 24.95 10.90 -6.50
N LEU A 295 24.47 10.06 -5.60
CA LEU A 295 24.53 10.27 -4.17
C LEU A 295 25.64 9.43 -3.54
N GLU A 296 26.30 9.96 -2.50
CA GLU A 296 27.22 9.21 -1.66
C GLU A 296 26.48 8.17 -0.80
N SER A 297 25.21 8.40 -0.49
CA SER A 297 24.34 7.46 0.23
C SER A 297 22.87 7.73 -0.02
N GLY A 298 22.06 6.68 -0.07
CA GLY A 298 20.59 6.75 -0.01
C GLY A 298 20.11 6.35 1.38
N VAL A 299 19.05 6.99 1.86
CA VAL A 299 18.45 6.70 3.18
C VAL A 299 16.95 6.37 3.04
N SER A 300 16.40 5.69 4.03
CA SER A 300 14.97 5.40 4.09
C SER A 300 14.13 6.66 3.85
N GLY A 301 13.06 6.51 3.05
CA GLY A 301 12.21 7.61 2.63
C GLY A 301 12.59 8.23 1.29
N GLN A 302 13.71 7.83 0.66
CA GLN A 302 14.15 8.36 -0.63
C GLN A 302 13.81 7.42 -1.78
N SER A 303 13.38 8.03 -2.91
CA SER A 303 13.27 7.36 -4.20
C SER A 303 14.58 7.53 -4.97
N VAL A 304 15.24 6.43 -5.28
CA VAL A 304 16.54 6.43 -5.98
C VAL A 304 16.56 5.36 -7.08
N THR A 305 17.61 5.37 -7.88
CA THR A 305 17.92 4.28 -8.82
C THR A 305 19.27 3.68 -8.41
N LEU A 306 19.29 2.38 -8.14
CA LEU A 306 20.52 1.65 -7.85
C LEU A 306 21.06 1.01 -9.13
N THR A 307 22.37 1.12 -9.36
CA THR A 307 23.07 0.28 -10.33
C THR A 307 23.89 -0.77 -9.59
N LEU A 308 24.04 -1.94 -10.20
CA LEU A 308 24.76 -3.07 -9.61
C LEU A 308 26.11 -3.25 -10.32
N ALA A 309 27.11 -3.78 -9.62
CA ALA A 309 28.44 -4.00 -10.16
C ALA A 309 28.49 -5.13 -11.18
N GLU A 310 27.56 -6.07 -11.10
CA GLU A 310 27.47 -7.24 -11.95
C GLU A 310 26.15 -7.23 -12.74
N GLU A 311 26.16 -7.79 -13.94
CA GLU A 311 24.94 -8.03 -14.70
C GLU A 311 24.19 -9.23 -14.09
N ILE A 312 23.25 -8.95 -13.21
CA ILE A 312 22.38 -9.94 -12.57
C ILE A 312 20.93 -9.67 -12.96
N ASP A 313 20.16 -10.73 -13.12
CA ASP A 313 18.73 -10.62 -13.39
C ASP A 313 17.99 -10.17 -12.14
N VAL A 314 17.44 -8.97 -12.22
CA VAL A 314 16.55 -8.36 -11.24
C VAL A 314 15.34 -7.84 -11.99
N SER A 315 14.16 -8.16 -11.50
CA SER A 315 12.89 -7.80 -12.10
C SER A 315 12.08 -6.86 -11.20
N ARG A 316 11.10 -6.18 -11.79
CA ARG A 316 10.10 -5.45 -11.01
C ARG A 316 9.41 -6.41 -10.03
N GLY A 317 9.34 -6.02 -8.76
CA GLY A 317 8.75 -6.81 -7.69
C GLY A 317 9.76 -7.69 -6.93
N ASP A 318 11.01 -7.76 -7.38
CA ASP A 318 12.09 -8.31 -6.57
C ASP A 318 12.50 -7.30 -5.49
N MET A 319 13.21 -7.77 -4.47
CA MET A 319 13.66 -6.94 -3.37
C MET A 319 15.18 -7.02 -3.22
N LEU A 320 15.84 -5.87 -3.20
CA LEU A 320 17.22 -5.76 -2.76
C LEU A 320 17.20 -5.49 -1.25
N CYS A 321 17.92 -6.30 -0.47
CA CYS A 321 17.90 -6.18 0.98
C CYS A 321 19.28 -6.44 1.60
N SER A 322 19.39 -6.12 2.90
CA SER A 322 20.58 -6.45 3.68
C SER A 322 20.82 -7.96 3.71
N PRO A 323 22.01 -8.47 3.35
CA PRO A 323 22.30 -9.89 3.42
C PRO A 323 22.42 -10.41 4.85
N VAL A 324 22.71 -9.54 5.82
CA VAL A 324 22.83 -9.89 7.26
C VAL A 324 21.46 -10.10 7.90
N SER A 325 20.46 -9.33 7.47
CA SER A 325 19.08 -9.44 7.93
C SER A 325 18.14 -9.42 6.72
N PRO A 326 18.07 -10.52 5.95
CA PRO A 326 17.26 -10.57 4.73
C PRO A 326 15.76 -10.57 5.06
N ALA A 327 14.95 -10.07 4.14
CA ALA A 327 13.51 -10.22 4.19
C ALA A 327 13.13 -11.70 4.09
N LYS A 328 11.94 -12.05 4.58
CA LYS A 328 11.42 -13.41 4.49
C LYS A 328 10.99 -13.71 3.05
N VAL A 329 11.20 -14.96 2.64
CA VAL A 329 10.77 -15.46 1.32
C VAL A 329 9.82 -16.61 1.52
N GLY A 330 8.67 -16.58 0.88
CA GLY A 330 7.71 -17.66 0.98
C GLY A 330 6.54 -17.53 0.02
N ASP A 331 5.73 -18.57 0.00
CA ASP A 331 4.50 -18.73 -0.77
C ASP A 331 3.28 -19.02 0.14
N ARG A 332 3.46 -18.93 1.46
CA ARG A 332 2.41 -19.05 2.47
C ARG A 332 2.46 -17.84 3.39
N LEU A 333 1.33 -17.19 3.57
CA LEU A 333 1.22 -16.04 4.45
C LEU A 333 0.14 -16.29 5.50
N GLU A 334 0.46 -15.95 6.76
CA GLU A 334 -0.56 -15.65 7.75
C GLU A 334 -0.72 -14.14 7.79
N ALA A 335 -1.94 -13.65 7.67
CA ALA A 335 -2.20 -12.22 7.56
C ALA A 335 -3.45 -11.81 8.34
N GLN A 336 -3.47 -10.56 8.77
CA GLN A 336 -4.69 -9.90 9.18
C GLN A 336 -5.28 -9.20 7.96
N VAL A 337 -6.59 -9.38 7.73
CA VAL A 337 -7.28 -8.95 6.51
C VAL A 337 -8.52 -8.14 6.88
N LEU A 338 -8.71 -6.97 6.28
CA LEU A 338 -9.95 -6.19 6.30
C LEU A 338 -10.68 -6.43 4.98
N TRP A 339 -11.90 -6.99 5.05
CA TRP A 339 -12.71 -7.31 3.88
C TRP A 339 -13.51 -6.10 3.43
N LEU A 340 -13.42 -5.71 2.13
CA LEU A 340 -13.89 -4.41 1.63
C LEU A 340 -15.01 -4.47 0.59
N VAL A 341 -15.46 -5.67 0.21
CA VAL A 341 -16.57 -5.84 -0.74
C VAL A 341 -17.80 -6.40 -0.04
N ARG A 342 -18.99 -6.14 -0.60
CA ARG A 342 -20.27 -6.55 0.00
C ARG A 342 -20.50 -8.05 -0.01
N GLU A 343 -19.99 -8.72 -1.05
CA GLU A 343 -20.03 -10.17 -1.14
C GLU A 343 -19.15 -10.77 -0.04
N PRO A 344 -19.65 -11.78 0.68
CA PRO A 344 -18.86 -12.48 1.67
C PRO A 344 -17.56 -13.07 1.07
N LEU A 345 -16.52 -13.12 1.87
CA LEU A 345 -15.28 -13.79 1.48
C LEU A 345 -15.56 -15.25 1.12
N VAL A 346 -15.04 -15.70 -0.01
CA VAL A 346 -15.13 -17.10 -0.44
C VAL A 346 -13.76 -17.74 -0.30
N VAL A 347 -13.69 -18.78 0.55
CA VAL A 347 -12.49 -19.62 0.72
C VAL A 347 -12.21 -20.36 -0.59
N ASP A 348 -10.95 -20.61 -0.88
CA ASP A 348 -10.43 -21.25 -2.11
C ASP A 348 -10.67 -20.45 -3.41
N LYS A 349 -11.24 -19.26 -3.34
CA LYS A 349 -11.27 -18.33 -4.48
C LYS A 349 -9.90 -17.70 -4.67
N THR A 350 -9.47 -17.62 -5.94
CA THR A 350 -8.19 -17.01 -6.33
C THR A 350 -8.36 -15.52 -6.62
N TYR A 351 -7.54 -14.70 -5.96
CA TYR A 351 -7.41 -13.26 -6.14
C TYR A 351 -6.04 -12.91 -6.73
N LEU A 352 -5.84 -11.67 -7.16
CA LEU A 352 -4.52 -11.12 -7.38
C LEU A 352 -4.06 -10.44 -6.07
N LEU A 353 -2.96 -10.90 -5.51
CA LEU A 353 -2.29 -10.24 -4.40
C LEU A 353 -1.28 -9.26 -4.97
N LYS A 354 -1.38 -7.99 -4.56
CA LYS A 354 -0.39 -6.96 -4.87
C LYS A 354 0.29 -6.50 -3.58
N ILE A 355 1.60 -6.69 -3.50
CA ILE A 355 2.47 -6.25 -2.40
C ILE A 355 3.61 -5.42 -2.98
N GLY A 356 3.68 -4.14 -2.63
CA GLY A 356 4.57 -3.20 -3.31
C GLY A 356 4.40 -3.24 -4.84
N ALA A 357 5.46 -3.56 -5.57
CA ALA A 357 5.44 -3.69 -7.03
C ALA A 357 5.19 -5.14 -7.53
N LYS A 358 5.19 -6.13 -6.63
CA LYS A 358 4.93 -7.55 -6.96
C LYS A 358 3.44 -7.82 -7.06
N ILE A 359 3.05 -8.58 -8.08
CA ILE A 359 1.70 -9.13 -8.25
C ILE A 359 1.83 -10.64 -8.43
N THR A 360 1.02 -11.41 -7.71
CA THR A 360 0.92 -12.87 -7.84
C THR A 360 -0.51 -13.31 -7.59
N ALA A 361 -0.89 -14.48 -8.10
CA ALA A 361 -2.15 -15.08 -7.70
C ALA A 361 -2.07 -15.59 -6.25
N ALA A 362 -3.14 -15.39 -5.50
CA ALA A 362 -3.25 -15.78 -4.11
C ALA A 362 -4.63 -16.39 -3.85
N THR A 363 -4.65 -17.44 -3.06
CA THR A 363 -5.88 -18.11 -2.62
C THR A 363 -5.96 -18.04 -1.11
N ILE A 364 -7.07 -17.59 -0.55
CA ILE A 364 -7.34 -17.65 0.88
C ILE A 364 -7.74 -19.08 1.21
N SER A 365 -6.87 -19.81 1.90
CA SER A 365 -7.08 -21.22 2.23
C SER A 365 -8.00 -21.39 3.42
N THR A 366 -7.86 -20.54 4.44
CA THR A 366 -8.69 -20.55 5.66
C THR A 366 -8.85 -19.16 6.23
N VAL A 367 -9.95 -18.94 6.93
CA VAL A 367 -10.13 -17.79 7.83
C VAL A 367 -10.13 -18.34 9.26
N ASN A 368 -9.10 -18.00 10.02
CA ASN A 368 -8.81 -18.64 11.31
C ASN A 368 -9.57 -17.98 12.46
N ALA A 369 -9.79 -16.66 12.38
CA ALA A 369 -10.47 -15.91 13.41
C ALA A 369 -11.08 -14.63 12.81
N ARG A 370 -12.07 -14.06 13.50
CA ARG A 370 -12.61 -12.71 13.27
C ARG A 370 -12.23 -11.81 14.44
N ILE A 371 -11.90 -10.57 14.14
CA ILE A 371 -11.67 -9.55 15.18
C ILE A 371 -13.02 -8.97 15.57
N GLU A 372 -13.41 -9.14 16.82
CA GLU A 372 -14.61 -8.53 17.38
C GLU A 372 -14.37 -7.04 17.60
N ILE A 373 -15.22 -6.20 17.00
CA ILE A 373 -15.07 -4.73 17.09
C ILE A 373 -15.31 -4.24 18.53
N GLU A 374 -16.18 -4.91 19.30
CA GLU A 374 -16.50 -4.52 20.67
C GLU A 374 -15.33 -4.70 21.63
N THR A 375 -14.51 -5.71 21.42
CA THR A 375 -13.40 -6.08 22.32
C THR A 375 -12.02 -5.80 21.71
N GLY A 376 -11.92 -5.69 20.38
CA GLY A 376 -10.65 -5.64 19.65
C GLY A 376 -9.88 -6.96 19.65
N LEU A 377 -10.46 -8.06 20.11
CA LEU A 377 -9.84 -9.37 20.23
C LEU A 377 -10.23 -10.30 19.08
N ALA A 378 -9.33 -11.23 18.77
CA ALA A 378 -9.61 -12.31 17.82
C ALA A 378 -10.51 -13.35 18.47
N ALA A 379 -11.62 -13.68 17.83
CA ALA A 379 -12.52 -14.76 18.19
C ALA A 379 -12.55 -15.82 17.09
N PRO A 380 -12.56 -17.13 17.43
CA PRO A 380 -12.68 -18.19 16.44
C PRO A 380 -14.00 -18.07 15.68
N LEU A 381 -13.99 -18.42 14.40
CA LEU A 381 -15.18 -18.45 13.57
C LEU A 381 -15.93 -19.77 13.75
N GLU A 382 -17.26 -19.71 13.69
CA GLU A 382 -18.10 -20.90 13.58
C GLU A 382 -17.76 -21.67 12.29
N PRO A 383 -17.89 -23.00 12.26
CA PRO A 383 -17.65 -23.81 11.08
C PRO A 383 -18.49 -23.33 9.87
N GLY A 384 -17.81 -22.99 8.79
CA GLY A 384 -18.44 -22.48 7.56
C GLY A 384 -18.72 -20.96 7.57
N ALA A 385 -18.46 -20.26 8.66
CA ALA A 385 -18.53 -18.81 8.69
C ALA A 385 -17.32 -18.19 7.98
N THR A 386 -17.50 -17.00 7.42
CA THR A 386 -16.47 -16.26 6.69
C THR A 386 -16.58 -14.77 6.98
N LEU A 387 -15.67 -13.95 6.44
CA LEU A 387 -15.70 -12.51 6.65
C LEU A 387 -16.78 -11.85 5.79
N GLN A 388 -17.54 -10.97 6.42
CA GLN A 388 -18.52 -10.09 5.80
C GLN A 388 -17.90 -8.70 5.53
N PHE A 389 -18.65 -7.85 4.83
CA PHE A 389 -18.27 -6.48 4.53
C PHE A 389 -17.83 -5.72 5.80
N ASN A 390 -16.64 -5.09 5.72
CA ASN A 390 -15.98 -4.35 6.80
C ASN A 390 -15.58 -5.20 8.04
N GLU A 391 -15.62 -6.52 7.94
CA GLU A 391 -15.07 -7.36 8.97
C GLU A 391 -13.55 -7.53 8.82
N ILE A 392 -12.90 -7.67 9.96
CA ILE A 392 -11.47 -7.91 10.08
C ILE A 392 -11.27 -9.34 10.55
N GLY A 393 -10.37 -10.08 9.91
CA GLY A 393 -10.07 -11.45 10.32
C GLY A 393 -8.61 -11.80 10.16
N GLU A 394 -8.26 -12.97 10.68
CA GLU A 394 -6.97 -13.61 10.48
C GLU A 394 -7.14 -14.72 9.44
N ALA A 395 -6.33 -14.70 8.39
CA ALA A 395 -6.45 -15.60 7.26
C ALA A 395 -5.10 -16.17 6.84
N SER A 396 -5.14 -17.41 6.37
CA SER A 396 -3.99 -18.10 5.75
C SER A 396 -4.13 -18.01 4.22
N LEU A 397 -3.07 -17.54 3.56
CA LEU A 397 -3.02 -17.39 2.11
C LEU A 397 -1.95 -18.29 1.49
N SER A 398 -2.27 -18.84 0.35
CA SER A 398 -1.39 -19.61 -0.53
C SER A 398 -1.11 -18.81 -1.79
N LEU A 399 0.16 -18.62 -2.15
CA LEU A 399 0.58 -17.85 -3.32
C LEU A 399 1.08 -18.78 -4.42
N GLU A 400 0.85 -18.36 -5.67
CA GLU A 400 1.37 -19.09 -6.84
C GLU A 400 2.89 -18.97 -6.99
N THR A 401 3.46 -17.82 -6.60
CA THR A 401 4.89 -17.56 -6.68
C THR A 401 5.44 -17.13 -5.33
N MET A 402 6.70 -17.47 -5.07
CA MET A 402 7.41 -16.96 -3.90
C MET A 402 7.55 -15.45 -3.97
N ILE A 403 7.35 -14.79 -2.87
CA ILE A 403 7.55 -13.36 -2.69
C ILE A 403 8.54 -13.09 -1.56
N ALA A 404 9.20 -11.95 -1.65
CA ALA A 404 10.01 -11.41 -0.57
C ALA A 404 9.21 -10.31 0.15
N CYS A 405 8.99 -10.47 1.45
CA CYS A 405 8.30 -9.47 2.27
C CYS A 405 8.73 -9.58 3.74
N ASP A 406 8.37 -8.59 4.52
CA ASP A 406 8.56 -8.60 5.97
C ASP A 406 7.20 -8.71 6.67
N PRO A 407 7.14 -9.14 7.93
CA PRO A 407 5.96 -8.90 8.75
C PRO A 407 5.62 -7.41 8.80
N PHE A 408 4.35 -7.05 8.71
CA PHE A 408 3.90 -5.65 8.66
C PHE A 408 4.35 -4.82 9.88
N ILE A 409 4.48 -5.48 11.04
CA ILE A 409 4.94 -4.82 12.26
C ILE A 409 6.40 -4.38 12.18
N ASP A 410 7.21 -5.08 11.38
CA ASP A 410 8.65 -4.81 11.19
C ASP A 410 8.86 -3.78 10.08
N ASN A 411 8.07 -3.88 9.00
CA ASN A 411 8.11 -2.91 7.90
C ASN A 411 6.73 -2.80 7.21
N ARG A 412 6.09 -1.63 7.36
CA ARG A 412 4.74 -1.38 6.80
C ARG A 412 4.72 -1.40 5.27
N GLU A 413 5.78 -0.90 4.62
CA GLU A 413 5.89 -0.78 3.15
C GLU A 413 6.06 -2.14 2.46
N THR A 414 6.76 -3.09 3.12
CA THR A 414 7.04 -4.41 2.56
C THR A 414 6.12 -5.49 3.09
N GLY A 415 5.31 -5.19 4.13
CA GLY A 415 4.41 -6.15 4.77
C GLY A 415 2.92 -5.91 4.51
N GLY A 416 2.55 -4.80 3.85
CA GLY A 416 1.16 -4.49 3.49
C GLY A 416 0.84 -4.95 2.07
N PHE A 417 -0.37 -5.50 1.86
CA PHE A 417 -0.83 -5.95 0.54
C PHE A 417 -2.31 -5.66 0.32
N ILE A 418 -2.74 -5.73 -0.94
CA ILE A 418 -4.17 -5.75 -1.31
C ILE A 418 -4.50 -7.02 -2.08
N LEU A 419 -5.73 -7.48 -1.92
CA LEU A 419 -6.34 -8.52 -2.75
C LEU A 419 -7.27 -7.86 -3.76
N ILE A 420 -7.09 -8.22 -5.02
CA ILE A 420 -7.87 -7.69 -6.15
C ILE A 420 -8.67 -8.84 -6.74
N ASP A 421 -9.96 -8.66 -6.90
CA ASP A 421 -10.81 -9.63 -7.60
C ASP A 421 -10.43 -9.67 -9.08
N ARG A 422 -10.22 -10.87 -9.62
CA ARG A 422 -9.74 -11.07 -11.00
C ARG A 422 -10.77 -10.76 -12.07
N ILE A 423 -12.02 -10.70 -11.71
CA ILE A 423 -13.15 -10.49 -12.65
C ILE A 423 -13.57 -9.02 -12.62
N THR A 424 -13.85 -8.49 -11.42
CA THR A 424 -14.36 -7.11 -11.25
C THR A 424 -13.24 -6.08 -11.23
N ASN A 425 -11.99 -6.49 -10.97
CA ASN A 425 -10.83 -5.64 -10.70
C ASN A 425 -11.01 -4.74 -9.46
N GLU A 426 -11.98 -5.01 -8.60
CA GLU A 426 -12.16 -4.32 -7.34
C GLU A 426 -11.14 -4.78 -6.30
N THR A 427 -10.72 -3.85 -5.43
CA THR A 427 -9.96 -4.22 -4.24
C THR A 427 -10.89 -4.92 -3.26
N ALA A 428 -10.77 -6.23 -3.16
CA ALA A 428 -11.61 -7.06 -2.30
C ALA A 428 -11.20 -6.97 -0.83
N ALA A 429 -9.88 -6.82 -0.57
CA ALA A 429 -9.37 -6.72 0.78
C ALA A 429 -8.05 -5.96 0.85
N VAL A 430 -7.74 -5.44 2.03
CA VAL A 430 -6.40 -5.01 2.42
C VAL A 430 -5.89 -5.93 3.50
N GLY A 431 -4.60 -6.29 3.45
CA GLY A 431 -4.00 -7.24 4.37
C GLY A 431 -2.63 -6.83 4.89
N MET A 432 -2.32 -7.29 6.11
CA MET A 432 -1.05 -7.10 6.80
C MET A 432 -0.44 -8.47 7.09
N VAL A 433 0.74 -8.70 6.53
CA VAL A 433 1.49 -9.94 6.76
C VAL A 433 1.87 -10.06 8.22
N LYS A 434 1.51 -11.17 8.86
CA LYS A 434 1.94 -11.53 10.22
C LYS A 434 3.17 -12.44 10.17
N THR A 435 3.09 -13.50 9.37
CA THR A 435 4.18 -14.45 9.18
C THR A 435 4.28 -14.90 7.73
N VAL A 436 5.49 -15.29 7.35
CA VAL A 436 5.80 -15.79 6.01
C VAL A 436 6.42 -17.18 6.17
N ALA A 437 5.93 -18.14 5.39
CA ALA A 437 6.44 -19.50 5.35
C ALA A 437 6.63 -19.97 3.90
N SER A 438 7.47 -20.98 3.70
CA SER A 438 7.67 -21.61 2.40
C SER A 438 7.14 -23.04 2.42
N SER A 439 6.34 -23.40 1.42
CA SER A 439 5.87 -24.77 1.22
C SER A 439 7.02 -25.76 0.96
N LEU A 440 8.17 -25.28 0.50
CA LEU A 440 9.36 -26.09 0.23
C LEU A 440 10.22 -26.37 1.45
N GLY A 441 9.83 -25.89 2.63
CA GLY A 441 10.58 -26.09 3.89
C GLY A 441 11.99 -25.45 3.89
N ARG A 442 12.32 -24.64 2.88
CA ARG A 442 13.61 -23.93 2.78
C ARG A 442 13.45 -22.50 3.29
N SER A 443 14.09 -22.20 4.40
CA SER A 443 14.46 -20.81 4.73
C SER A 443 15.38 -20.28 3.62
N ALA A 444 15.31 -18.96 3.33
CA ALA A 444 16.26 -18.36 2.40
C ALA A 444 17.69 -18.80 2.79
N PRO A 445 18.54 -19.23 1.83
CA PRO A 445 19.87 -19.72 2.15
C PRO A 445 20.67 -18.63 2.88
N THR A 446 21.21 -18.98 4.04
CA THR A 446 22.09 -18.12 4.83
C THR A 446 23.51 -18.16 4.25
N LEU A 447 24.35 -17.15 4.55
CA LEU A 447 25.76 -17.08 4.10
C LEU A 447 26.56 -18.36 4.43
N THR A 448 26.15 -19.12 5.44
CA THR A 448 26.75 -20.41 5.83
C THR A 448 26.43 -21.54 4.85
N ASP A 449 25.31 -21.47 4.13
CA ASP A 449 24.92 -22.53 3.18
C ASP A 449 25.66 -22.42 1.84
N LEU A 450 26.22 -21.24 1.52
CA LEU A 450 26.95 -20.99 0.26
C LEU A 450 28.43 -21.38 0.32
N SER A 451 29.01 -21.57 1.51
CA SER A 451 30.44 -21.93 1.64
C SER A 451 30.75 -23.40 1.32
N TYR A 452 29.75 -24.28 1.25
CA TYR A 452 29.95 -25.70 0.98
C TYR A 452 29.63 -26.11 -0.47
N ALA A 453 28.88 -25.29 -1.25
CA ALA A 453 28.46 -25.67 -2.60
C ALA A 453 29.47 -25.32 -3.70
N SER A 454 30.58 -24.63 -3.39
CA SER A 454 31.57 -24.15 -4.38
C SER A 454 32.77 -25.10 -4.60
N MET A 455 32.77 -26.31 -4.05
CA MET A 455 33.92 -27.22 -4.13
C MET A 455 33.67 -28.60 -4.77
N GLU A 456 32.53 -28.82 -5.41
CA GLU A 456 32.40 -30.02 -6.24
C GLU A 456 32.08 -29.62 -7.69
N GLY A 457 33.08 -29.91 -8.54
CA GLY A 457 33.04 -29.60 -9.97
C GLY A 457 31.95 -30.40 -10.68
N VAL A 458 30.96 -29.69 -11.22
CA VAL A 458 30.02 -30.25 -12.18
C VAL A 458 30.50 -29.86 -13.58
N ALA A 459 30.95 -30.88 -14.33
CA ALA A 459 31.27 -30.76 -15.74
C ALA A 459 30.03 -30.33 -16.53
N ALA A 460 30.19 -29.33 -17.41
CA ALA A 460 29.13 -28.86 -18.29
C ALA A 460 28.68 -29.98 -19.23
N PRO A 461 27.38 -30.23 -19.41
CA PRO A 461 26.90 -31.16 -20.42
C PRO A 461 27.04 -30.52 -21.80
N ALA A 462 27.62 -31.29 -22.72
CA ALA A 462 27.78 -30.93 -24.11
C ALA A 462 26.43 -30.67 -24.79
N ALA A 463 26.36 -29.58 -25.57
CA ALA A 463 25.19 -29.20 -26.34
C ALA A 463 24.88 -30.27 -27.40
N ALA A 464 23.77 -30.99 -27.24
CA ALA A 464 23.20 -31.84 -28.25
C ALA A 464 22.30 -31.02 -29.20
N ASN A 465 22.77 -30.76 -30.40
CA ASN A 465 21.99 -30.20 -31.49
C ASN A 465 21.00 -31.25 -32.02
N ALA A 466 19.72 -31.16 -31.69
CA ALA A 466 18.65 -31.88 -32.37
C ALA A 466 17.83 -30.87 -33.21
N PRO A 467 17.57 -31.12 -34.50
CA PRO A 467 16.79 -30.20 -35.33
C PRO A 467 15.31 -30.26 -34.92
N ALA A 468 14.78 -29.13 -34.51
CA ALA A 468 13.35 -28.96 -34.23
C ALA A 468 12.59 -28.97 -35.57
N THR A 469 11.89 -30.06 -35.87
CA THR A 469 10.95 -30.12 -37.00
C THR A 469 9.70 -29.30 -36.62
N ILE A 470 9.59 -28.11 -37.19
CA ILE A 470 8.43 -27.25 -37.06
C ILE A 470 7.24 -27.91 -37.78
N SER A 471 6.17 -28.23 -37.08
CA SER A 471 4.96 -28.78 -37.68
C SER A 471 4.21 -27.69 -38.46
N LEU A 472 4.46 -27.57 -39.76
CA LEU A 472 3.79 -26.64 -40.66
C LEU A 472 2.26 -26.75 -40.58
N GLY A 473 1.73 -27.95 -40.33
CA GLY A 473 0.29 -28.18 -40.17
C GLY A 473 -0.34 -27.44 -38.97
N LYS A 474 0.38 -27.37 -37.83
CA LYS A 474 -0.12 -26.63 -36.63
C LYS A 474 -0.14 -25.13 -36.87
N THR A 475 0.90 -24.60 -37.52
CA THR A 475 0.99 -23.18 -37.89
C THR A 475 -0.16 -22.76 -38.81
N LEU A 476 -0.43 -23.57 -39.86
CA LEU A 476 -1.54 -23.30 -40.77
C LEU A 476 -2.91 -23.42 -40.14
N ALA A 477 -3.11 -24.39 -39.24
CA ALA A 477 -4.38 -24.55 -38.53
C ALA A 477 -4.66 -23.35 -37.58
N PHE A 478 -3.64 -22.87 -36.87
CA PHE A 478 -3.78 -21.70 -35.97
C PHE A 478 -4.07 -20.42 -36.77
N ALA A 479 -3.39 -20.17 -37.85
CA ALA A 479 -3.61 -19.01 -38.71
C ALA A 479 -5.00 -19.03 -39.39
N ALA A 480 -5.47 -20.18 -39.84
CA ALA A 480 -6.79 -20.34 -40.44
C ALA A 480 -7.92 -20.09 -39.43
N ALA A 481 -7.78 -20.53 -38.17
CA ALA A 481 -8.75 -20.28 -37.14
C ALA A 481 -8.90 -18.79 -36.81
N GLY A 482 -7.79 -18.05 -36.75
CA GLY A 482 -7.79 -16.59 -36.59
C GLY A 482 -8.50 -15.88 -37.74
N GLY A 483 -8.18 -16.22 -38.99
CA GLY A 483 -8.82 -15.61 -40.16
C GLY A 483 -10.32 -15.83 -40.26
N VAL A 484 -10.83 -17.01 -39.87
CA VAL A 484 -12.27 -17.29 -39.82
C VAL A 484 -12.95 -16.42 -38.73
N ALA A 485 -12.34 -16.27 -37.56
CA ALA A 485 -12.89 -15.44 -36.49
C ALA A 485 -12.98 -13.97 -36.92
N THR A 486 -11.94 -13.43 -37.54
CA THR A 486 -11.90 -12.04 -38.04
C THR A 486 -12.92 -11.81 -39.14
N PHE A 487 -13.06 -12.73 -40.10
CA PHE A 487 -14.07 -12.62 -41.12
C PHE A 487 -15.49 -12.55 -40.51
N GLY A 488 -15.79 -13.41 -39.54
CA GLY A 488 -17.07 -13.40 -38.84
C GLY A 488 -17.36 -12.07 -38.12
N VAL A 489 -16.39 -11.52 -37.42
CA VAL A 489 -16.51 -10.23 -36.70
C VAL A 489 -16.73 -9.09 -37.71
N VAL A 490 -15.87 -8.95 -38.73
CA VAL A 490 -15.96 -7.84 -39.71
C VAL A 490 -17.28 -7.93 -40.53
N ALA A 491 -17.73 -9.12 -40.87
CA ALA A 491 -19.01 -9.33 -41.57
C ALA A 491 -20.20 -8.95 -40.67
N ALA A 492 -20.17 -9.24 -39.37
CA ALA A 492 -21.23 -8.91 -38.41
C ALA A 492 -21.43 -7.40 -38.22
N PHE A 493 -20.39 -6.60 -38.44
CA PHE A 493 -20.47 -5.12 -38.38
C PHE A 493 -20.92 -4.47 -39.69
N GLY A 494 -21.50 -5.23 -40.64
CA GLY A 494 -22.11 -4.71 -41.85
C GLY A 494 -21.14 -4.18 -42.92
N GLN A 495 -19.85 -4.55 -42.83
CA GLN A 495 -18.84 -4.20 -43.82
C GLN A 495 -19.03 -5.05 -45.10
N ASN A 496 -18.57 -4.50 -46.24
CA ASN A 496 -18.61 -5.18 -47.54
C ASN A 496 -17.85 -6.51 -47.46
N ALA A 497 -18.47 -7.63 -47.86
CA ALA A 497 -17.91 -8.97 -47.75
C ALA A 497 -16.53 -9.11 -48.42
N SER A 498 -16.26 -8.36 -49.49
CA SER A 498 -14.96 -8.35 -50.18
C SER A 498 -13.85 -7.72 -49.29
N LEU A 499 -14.19 -6.67 -48.54
CA LEU A 499 -13.25 -6.02 -47.62
C LEU A 499 -13.01 -6.93 -46.41
N ALA A 500 -14.04 -7.56 -45.88
CA ALA A 500 -13.91 -8.51 -44.77
C ALA A 500 -13.00 -9.71 -45.14
N ALA A 501 -13.15 -10.21 -46.36
CA ALA A 501 -12.26 -11.29 -46.87
C ALA A 501 -10.80 -10.86 -47.03
N GLN A 502 -10.54 -9.62 -47.50
CA GLN A 502 -9.19 -9.09 -47.62
C GLN A 502 -8.50 -8.90 -46.27
N ILE A 503 -9.21 -8.37 -45.27
CA ILE A 503 -8.72 -8.20 -43.89
C ILE A 503 -8.40 -9.57 -43.28
N ALA A 504 -9.32 -10.53 -43.37
CA ALA A 504 -9.12 -11.87 -42.84
C ALA A 504 -7.91 -12.61 -43.50
N LEU A 505 -7.71 -12.41 -44.81
CA LEU A 505 -6.58 -13.00 -45.52
C LEU A 505 -5.23 -12.39 -45.08
N ALA A 506 -5.19 -11.07 -44.92
CA ALA A 506 -4.01 -10.36 -44.43
C ALA A 506 -3.63 -10.76 -43.01
N GLU A 507 -4.63 -10.89 -42.12
CA GLU A 507 -4.41 -11.32 -40.74
C GLU A 507 -3.99 -12.79 -40.66
N THR A 508 -4.57 -13.68 -41.47
CA THR A 508 -4.15 -15.07 -41.56
C THR A 508 -2.66 -15.17 -41.90
N GLY A 509 -2.19 -14.36 -42.87
CA GLY A 509 -0.79 -14.29 -43.22
C GLY A 509 0.11 -13.77 -42.08
N ALA A 510 -0.33 -12.70 -41.40
CA ALA A 510 0.40 -12.14 -40.27
C ALA A 510 0.49 -13.11 -39.09
N LEU A 511 -0.61 -13.79 -38.74
CA LEU A 511 -0.64 -14.80 -37.67
C LEU A 511 0.23 -16.02 -37.99
N ALA A 512 0.27 -16.46 -39.26
CA ALA A 512 1.14 -17.55 -39.66
C ALA A 512 2.64 -17.19 -39.47
N VAL A 513 3.02 -15.97 -39.87
CA VAL A 513 4.41 -15.48 -39.67
C VAL A 513 4.72 -15.33 -38.16
N LEU A 514 3.81 -14.75 -37.39
CA LEU A 514 3.99 -14.56 -35.96
C LEU A 514 4.15 -15.90 -35.24
N HIS A 515 3.28 -16.87 -35.56
CA HIS A 515 3.36 -18.21 -34.96
C HIS A 515 4.64 -18.95 -35.37
N TYR A 516 5.08 -18.81 -36.63
CA TYR A 516 6.35 -19.38 -37.08
C TYR A 516 7.55 -18.78 -36.31
N VAL A 517 7.57 -17.45 -36.13
CA VAL A 517 8.60 -16.75 -35.35
C VAL A 517 8.57 -17.20 -33.88
N PHE A 518 7.38 -17.29 -33.29
CA PHE A 518 7.21 -17.74 -31.91
C PHE A 518 7.72 -19.18 -31.73
N GLU A 519 7.33 -20.11 -32.58
CA GLU A 519 7.80 -21.51 -32.55
C GLU A 519 9.33 -21.61 -32.73
N LYS A 520 9.92 -20.75 -33.56
CA LYS A 520 11.34 -20.78 -33.86
C LYS A 520 12.21 -20.16 -32.76
N PHE A 521 11.75 -19.10 -32.10
CA PHE A 521 12.59 -18.28 -31.21
C PHE A 521 12.20 -18.35 -29.76
N TRP A 522 10.94 -18.76 -29.40
CA TRP A 522 10.45 -18.66 -28.03
C TRP A 522 10.09 -19.98 -27.35
N ARG A 523 10.05 -21.08 -28.08
CA ARG A 523 9.75 -22.37 -27.45
C ARG A 523 10.96 -22.83 -26.64
N ALA A 524 10.78 -22.92 -25.31
CA ALA A 524 11.79 -23.54 -24.45
C ALA A 524 12.03 -24.99 -24.84
N PRO A 525 13.28 -25.49 -24.82
CA PRO A 525 13.56 -26.88 -25.11
C PRO A 525 12.78 -27.78 -24.14
N GLN A 526 11.97 -28.68 -24.69
CA GLN A 526 11.30 -29.70 -23.89
C GLN A 526 12.36 -30.61 -23.28
N THR A 527 12.39 -30.73 -21.97
CA THR A 527 13.18 -31.71 -21.23
C THR A 527 12.76 -33.11 -21.71
N PRO A 528 13.66 -33.98 -22.13
CA PRO A 528 13.31 -35.35 -22.50
C PRO A 528 12.79 -36.08 -21.25
N ALA A 529 11.69 -36.83 -21.40
CA ALA A 529 11.15 -37.69 -20.35
C ALA A 529 12.24 -38.67 -19.89
N ALA A 530 12.38 -38.82 -18.57
CA ALA A 530 13.30 -39.80 -17.98
C ALA A 530 12.98 -41.20 -18.48
N PRO A 531 13.99 -42.04 -18.77
CA PRO A 531 13.76 -43.43 -19.14
C PRO A 531 13.10 -44.17 -17.97
N THR A 532 12.06 -44.91 -18.28
CA THR A 532 11.41 -45.84 -17.34
C THR A 532 12.41 -46.93 -17.01
N ASP A 533 12.86 -46.98 -15.77
CA ASP A 533 13.71 -48.03 -15.20
C ASP A 533 12.85 -49.30 -15.01
N GLU A 534 12.94 -50.21 -15.98
CA GLU A 534 12.48 -51.57 -15.77
C GLU A 534 13.57 -52.32 -14.98
N THR A 535 13.37 -52.41 -13.66
CA THR A 535 14.14 -53.35 -12.80
C THR A 535 13.67 -54.77 -13.04
N PRO A 536 14.55 -55.70 -13.37
CA PRO A 536 14.20 -57.14 -13.42
C PRO A 536 14.01 -57.69 -11.98
N PRO A 537 13.21 -58.74 -11.81
CA PRO A 537 12.90 -59.28 -10.50
C PRO A 537 14.13 -59.98 -9.89
N PHE A 538 14.47 -59.61 -8.67
CA PHE A 538 15.47 -60.32 -7.86
C PHE A 538 14.87 -61.66 -7.39
N THR A 539 15.43 -62.77 -7.90
CA THR A 539 15.30 -64.10 -7.32
C THR A 539 16.24 -64.17 -6.11
N GLY A 540 15.68 -64.45 -4.95
CA GLY A 540 16.44 -64.65 -3.74
C GLY A 540 17.24 -65.96 -3.79
N GLU A 541 18.41 -65.91 -3.12
CA GLU A 541 18.93 -67.00 -2.27
C GLU A 541 20.29 -66.57 -1.69
N GLY A 542 20.43 -66.76 -0.40
CA GLY A 542 21.71 -67.10 0.18
C GLY A 542 22.37 -66.08 1.12
N LEU A 543 22.20 -66.37 2.44
CA LEU A 543 23.01 -66.03 3.61
C LEU A 543 22.90 -64.61 4.22
#